data_7f944e5d75b647c7da1e2e8559056fdb
#
_entry.id   7f944e5d75b647c7da1e2e8559056fdb
#
_cell.length_a   1.000
_cell.length_b   1.000
_cell.length_c   1.000
_cell.angle_alpha   90.00
_cell.angle_beta   90.00
_cell.angle_gamma   90.00
#
_symmetry.space_group_name_H-M   'P 1'
#
loop_
_entity.id
_entity.type
_entity.pdbx_description
1 polymer ?
#
loop_
_entity_poly.entity_id
_entity_poly.type
_entity_poly.pdbx_seq_one_letter_code
_entity_poly.pdbx_strand_id
1 'polypeptide(L)'
;MTIFKTYRFFIFFFLSVQLVLAQDFYVSDSNGLDNNSGTIESPFKTINKGISMVSAGGTVYVMDGIYQNENYGSVDPSTNTNMNNQHVVTINKSGSEGAYITLRNYPGHTPKIQFDGRGGIVISNNMNYIIVEGFEVEGPAQDIDYDMAEADRNYKIEMAEDEDDSTNYDHSYFGGKGIWGGYGAHHNIIIRNNIVHDTCGSAIRFNDSDHILIENNIVYNSNWWTSSASSA
;
A
#
# COMPACT_ATOMS: atom_id res chain seq x y z
N MET A 1 -34.05 -18.16 -69.54
CA MET A 1 -33.36 -16.94 -69.05
C MET A 1 -33.68 -16.78 -67.58
N THR A 2 -32.77 -17.33 -66.71
CA THR A 2 -33.00 -17.46 -65.29
C THR A 2 -32.26 -16.33 -64.60
N ILE A 3 -33.00 -15.43 -63.90
CA ILE A 3 -32.45 -14.29 -63.20
C ILE A 3 -32.10 -14.71 -61.78
N PHE A 4 -30.78 -14.80 -61.43
CA PHE A 4 -30.32 -14.97 -60.07
C PHE A 4 -30.38 -13.64 -59.33
N LYS A 5 -31.27 -13.53 -58.29
CA LYS A 5 -31.28 -12.42 -57.35
C LYS A 5 -30.23 -12.67 -56.27
N THR A 6 -29.17 -11.87 -56.30
CA THR A 6 -28.11 -11.89 -55.26
C THR A 6 -28.57 -11.05 -54.06
N TYR A 7 -28.86 -11.68 -52.92
CA TYR A 7 -29.13 -10.98 -51.67
C TYR A 7 -27.79 -10.68 -50.99
N ARG A 8 -27.45 -9.38 -50.90
CA ARG A 8 -26.32 -8.90 -50.05
C ARG A 8 -26.81 -8.83 -48.60
N PHE A 9 -26.35 -9.75 -47.78
CA PHE A 9 -26.51 -9.70 -46.32
C PHE A 9 -25.54 -8.67 -45.75
N PHE A 10 -26.01 -7.53 -45.26
CA PHE A 10 -25.24 -6.58 -44.48
C PHE A 10 -25.25 -7.04 -42.99
N ILE A 11 -24.13 -7.60 -42.52
CA ILE A 11 -23.94 -7.89 -41.09
C ILE A 11 -23.52 -6.56 -40.45
N PHE A 12 -24.46 -5.96 -39.71
CA PHE A 12 -24.17 -4.84 -38.82
C PHE A 12 -23.46 -5.40 -37.55
N PHE A 13 -22.17 -5.19 -37.47
CA PHE A 13 -21.40 -5.49 -36.25
C PHE A 13 -21.68 -4.37 -35.25
N PHE A 14 -22.56 -4.59 -34.29
CA PHE A 14 -22.75 -3.68 -33.16
C PHE A 14 -21.55 -3.81 -32.22
N LEU A 15 -20.60 -2.89 -32.31
CA LEU A 15 -19.55 -2.76 -31.32
C LEU A 15 -20.17 -2.11 -30.07
N SER A 16 -20.57 -2.93 -29.10
CA SER A 16 -21.01 -2.44 -27.78
C SER A 16 -19.77 -1.93 -27.03
N VAL A 17 -19.56 -0.62 -27.00
CA VAL A 17 -18.63 0.01 -26.07
C VAL A 17 -19.22 -0.15 -24.67
N GLN A 18 -18.71 -1.09 -23.91
CA GLN A 18 -19.03 -1.19 -22.49
C GLN A 18 -18.29 -0.05 -21.77
N LEU A 19 -18.99 1.00 -21.39
CA LEU A 19 -18.48 2.00 -20.47
C LEU A 19 -18.34 1.32 -19.11
N VAL A 20 -17.13 0.93 -18.75
CA VAL A 20 -16.83 0.55 -17.37
C VAL A 20 -16.80 1.85 -16.57
N LEU A 21 -17.89 2.14 -15.87
CA LEU A 21 -17.93 3.25 -14.91
C LEU A 21 -16.98 2.89 -13.76
N ALA A 22 -16.11 3.81 -13.42
CA ALA A 22 -15.30 3.72 -12.22
C ALA A 22 -16.24 3.59 -11.01
N GLN A 23 -16.02 2.58 -10.18
CA GLN A 23 -16.85 2.32 -9.00
C GLN A 23 -16.06 2.64 -7.75
N ASP A 24 -16.69 3.37 -6.83
CA ASP A 24 -16.17 3.65 -5.51
C ASP A 24 -16.54 2.54 -4.52
N PHE A 25 -15.61 2.25 -3.61
CA PHE A 25 -15.79 1.27 -2.55
C PHE A 25 -15.52 1.89 -1.19
N TYR A 26 -16.19 1.36 -0.18
CA TYR A 26 -16.12 1.85 1.19
C TYR A 26 -15.60 0.77 2.12
N VAL A 27 -14.74 1.18 3.05
CA VAL A 27 -14.09 0.31 4.03
C VAL A 27 -14.36 0.85 5.43
N SER A 28 -14.75 -0.01 6.35
CA SER A 28 -14.99 0.33 7.75
C SER A 28 -14.45 -0.76 8.66
N ASP A 29 -13.56 -0.39 9.57
CA ASP A 29 -13.04 -1.33 10.57
C ASP A 29 -14.13 -1.82 11.53
N SER A 30 -15.03 -0.94 11.96
CA SER A 30 -16.06 -1.28 12.96
C SER A 30 -17.27 -2.03 12.40
N ASN A 31 -17.71 -1.70 11.17
CA ASN A 31 -18.96 -2.19 10.60
C ASN A 31 -18.77 -2.99 9.30
N GLY A 32 -17.55 -3.14 8.82
CA GLY A 32 -17.25 -3.80 7.57
C GLY A 32 -17.16 -5.32 7.69
N LEU A 33 -17.46 -5.99 6.58
CA LEU A 33 -17.19 -7.42 6.37
C LEU A 33 -16.70 -7.61 4.92
N ASP A 34 -15.68 -8.43 4.69
CA ASP A 34 -15.12 -8.59 3.33
C ASP A 34 -16.01 -9.37 2.36
N ASN A 35 -17.10 -9.95 2.85
CA ASN A 35 -18.17 -10.53 2.02
C ASN A 35 -19.31 -9.55 1.71
N ASN A 36 -19.25 -8.33 2.18
CA ASN A 36 -20.19 -7.25 1.84
C ASN A 36 -20.02 -6.80 0.38
N SER A 37 -20.91 -5.90 -0.08
CA SER A 37 -20.89 -5.33 -1.43
C SER A 37 -19.88 -4.18 -1.60
N GLY A 38 -19.34 -3.61 -0.51
CA GLY A 38 -18.44 -2.47 -0.54
C GLY A 38 -19.13 -1.13 -0.76
N THR A 39 -20.45 -1.05 -0.61
CA THR A 39 -21.19 0.23 -0.59
C THR A 39 -21.04 0.91 0.77
N ILE A 40 -21.46 2.19 0.86
CA ILE A 40 -21.40 2.92 2.12
C ILE A 40 -22.27 2.28 3.22
N GLU A 41 -23.39 1.68 2.85
CA GLU A 41 -24.31 0.98 3.77
C GLU A 41 -23.82 -0.43 4.12
N SER A 42 -22.95 -1.00 3.29
CA SER A 42 -22.44 -2.37 3.43
C SER A 42 -20.95 -2.42 3.07
N PRO A 43 -20.08 -1.77 3.88
CA PRO A 43 -18.67 -1.59 3.58
C PRO A 43 -17.87 -2.90 3.73
N PHE A 44 -16.70 -2.93 3.09
CA PHE A 44 -15.71 -3.98 3.34
C PHE A 44 -15.04 -3.78 4.71
N LYS A 45 -14.48 -4.85 5.26
CA LYS A 45 -13.69 -4.81 6.50
C LYS A 45 -12.28 -4.32 6.25
N THR A 46 -11.63 -4.82 5.19
CA THR A 46 -10.21 -4.59 4.94
C THR A 46 -9.99 -3.65 3.75
N ILE A 47 -8.97 -2.81 3.86
CA ILE A 47 -8.55 -1.93 2.77
C ILE A 47 -8.11 -2.77 1.57
N ASN A 48 -7.42 -3.89 1.80
CA ASN A 48 -6.98 -4.80 0.74
C ASN A 48 -8.16 -5.37 -0.07
N LYS A 49 -9.30 -5.63 0.59
CA LYS A 49 -10.52 -6.02 -0.13
C LYS A 49 -11.01 -4.89 -1.04
N GLY A 50 -11.05 -3.65 -0.55
CA GLY A 50 -11.39 -2.48 -1.37
C GLY A 50 -10.48 -2.34 -2.60
N ILE A 51 -9.15 -2.44 -2.40
CA ILE A 51 -8.17 -2.40 -3.48
C ILE A 51 -8.37 -3.54 -4.48
N SER A 52 -8.74 -4.74 -4.02
CA SER A 52 -8.98 -5.87 -4.93
C SER A 52 -10.16 -5.65 -5.86
N MET A 53 -11.11 -4.82 -5.46
CA MET A 53 -12.36 -4.56 -6.21
C MET A 53 -12.28 -3.34 -7.11
N VAL A 54 -11.51 -2.29 -6.71
CA VAL A 54 -11.45 -1.03 -7.44
C VAL A 54 -10.79 -1.20 -8.83
N SER A 55 -11.22 -0.37 -9.77
CA SER A 55 -10.67 -0.28 -11.12
C SER A 55 -10.15 1.14 -11.39
N ALA A 56 -9.46 1.35 -12.50
CA ALA A 56 -8.96 2.66 -12.92
C ALA A 56 -10.07 3.72 -12.88
N GLY A 57 -9.78 4.87 -12.25
CA GLY A 57 -10.69 5.98 -12.01
C GLY A 57 -11.56 5.84 -10.76
N GLY A 58 -11.56 4.70 -10.08
CA GLY A 58 -12.36 4.48 -8.86
C GLY A 58 -11.60 4.84 -7.58
N THR A 59 -12.36 4.99 -6.50
CA THR A 59 -11.87 5.38 -5.17
C THR A 59 -12.20 4.32 -4.13
N VAL A 60 -11.24 4.05 -3.25
CA VAL A 60 -11.45 3.30 -2.00
C VAL A 60 -11.48 4.30 -0.86
N TYR A 61 -12.67 4.53 -0.30
CA TYR A 61 -12.91 5.39 0.86
C TYR A 61 -12.76 4.59 2.15
N VAL A 62 -11.89 5.05 3.05
CA VAL A 62 -11.61 4.39 4.32
C VAL A 62 -12.17 5.23 5.47
N MET A 63 -13.02 4.64 6.28
CA MET A 63 -13.62 5.25 7.47
C MET A 63 -12.69 5.13 8.68
N ASP A 64 -13.02 5.84 9.77
CA ASP A 64 -12.30 5.74 11.04
C ASP A 64 -12.11 4.29 11.48
N GLY A 65 -10.97 4.05 12.07
CA GLY A 65 -10.56 2.75 12.59
C GLY A 65 -9.05 2.63 12.67
N ILE A 66 -8.57 1.56 13.28
CA ILE A 66 -7.16 1.19 13.32
C ILE A 66 -6.97 -0.06 12.46
N TYR A 67 -6.33 0.12 11.33
CA TYR A 67 -6.06 -0.94 10.36
C TYR A 67 -4.64 -1.45 10.59
N GLN A 68 -4.51 -2.71 10.92
CA GLN A 68 -3.24 -3.34 11.30
C GLN A 68 -2.89 -4.49 10.35
N ASN A 69 -1.60 -4.82 10.30
CA ASN A 69 -1.19 -6.05 9.60
C ASN A 69 -1.65 -7.28 10.39
N GLU A 70 -1.84 -8.38 9.68
CA GLU A 70 -2.11 -9.67 10.31
C GLU A 70 -0.97 -10.00 11.28
N ASN A 71 -1.31 -10.51 12.45
CA ASN A 71 -0.37 -10.80 13.55
C ASN A 71 0.29 -9.55 14.20
N TYR A 72 -0.30 -8.37 14.07
CA TYR A 72 0.16 -7.18 14.80
C TYR A 72 0.29 -7.48 16.30
N GLY A 73 1.39 -7.03 16.92
CA GLY A 73 1.70 -7.27 18.34
C GLY A 73 2.23 -8.67 18.65
N SER A 74 2.43 -9.53 17.64
CA SER A 74 3.01 -10.86 17.81
C SER A 74 4.53 -10.90 17.67
N VAL A 75 5.13 -9.79 17.27
CA VAL A 75 6.56 -9.65 17.05
C VAL A 75 7.26 -9.42 18.40
N ASP A 76 8.32 -10.18 18.65
CA ASP A 76 9.24 -9.92 19.74
C ASP A 76 10.55 -9.35 19.15
N PRO A 77 10.75 -8.03 19.23
CA PRO A 77 11.94 -7.41 18.67
C PRO A 77 13.23 -7.78 19.39
N SER A 78 13.16 -8.30 20.63
CA SER A 78 14.33 -8.71 21.40
C SER A 78 14.99 -10.00 20.91
N THR A 79 14.26 -10.80 20.13
CA THR A 79 14.75 -12.10 19.64
C THR A 79 15.40 -12.02 18.27
N ASN A 80 15.41 -10.87 17.61
CA ASN A 80 15.85 -10.66 16.21
C ASN A 80 15.22 -11.63 15.20
N THR A 81 14.12 -12.27 15.57
CA THR A 81 13.42 -13.26 14.74
C THR A 81 12.14 -12.68 14.19
N ASN A 82 12.17 -11.45 13.75
CA ASN A 82 10.97 -10.87 13.22
C ASN A 82 10.67 -11.35 11.82
N MET A 83 9.58 -12.01 11.72
CA MET A 83 9.10 -12.65 10.50
C MET A 83 7.82 -12.00 9.97
N ASN A 84 7.42 -10.84 10.47
CA ASN A 84 6.24 -10.18 9.94
C ASN A 84 6.56 -9.41 8.66
N ASN A 85 6.65 -10.14 7.55
CA ASN A 85 6.89 -9.63 6.22
C ASN A 85 5.67 -8.94 5.59
N GLN A 86 4.66 -8.67 6.38
CA GLN A 86 3.39 -8.17 5.87
C GLN A 86 3.36 -6.65 5.82
N HIS A 87 2.54 -6.16 4.92
CA HIS A 87 2.08 -4.78 4.85
C HIS A 87 0.62 -4.72 5.28
N VAL A 88 0.21 -3.63 5.92
CA VAL A 88 -1.20 -3.42 6.22
C VAL A 88 -2.00 -3.29 4.93
N VAL A 89 -1.47 -2.51 4.00
CA VAL A 89 -2.11 -2.25 2.71
C VAL A 89 -1.16 -2.56 1.56
N THR A 90 -1.66 -3.31 0.59
CA THR A 90 -0.94 -3.61 -0.65
C THR A 90 -1.75 -3.15 -1.86
N ILE A 91 -1.25 -2.12 -2.56
CA ILE A 91 -1.84 -1.63 -3.80
C ILE A 91 -1.19 -2.37 -4.96
N ASN A 92 -1.89 -3.35 -5.52
CA ASN A 92 -1.42 -4.24 -6.58
C ASN A 92 -2.15 -4.05 -7.91
N LYS A 93 -2.70 -2.86 -8.12
CA LYS A 93 -3.39 -2.46 -9.35
C LYS A 93 -2.94 -1.07 -9.76
N SER A 94 -2.91 -0.83 -11.05
CA SER A 94 -2.67 0.48 -11.65
C SER A 94 -3.97 1.15 -12.05
N GLY A 95 -4.00 2.47 -11.93
CA GLY A 95 -4.90 3.30 -12.70
C GLY A 95 -4.44 3.43 -14.15
N SER A 96 -4.89 4.48 -14.82
CA SER A 96 -4.44 4.85 -16.16
C SER A 96 -4.40 6.37 -16.30
N GLU A 97 -3.85 6.87 -17.40
CA GLU A 97 -3.84 8.30 -17.69
C GLU A 97 -5.25 8.90 -17.59
N GLY A 98 -5.39 9.95 -16.78
CA GLY A 98 -6.68 10.59 -16.52
C GLY A 98 -7.64 9.80 -15.63
N ALA A 99 -7.28 8.58 -15.16
CA ALA A 99 -8.12 7.70 -14.38
C ALA A 99 -7.32 7.01 -13.26
N TYR A 100 -6.87 7.78 -12.28
CA TYR A 100 -6.11 7.27 -11.13
C TYR A 100 -6.96 6.33 -10.27
N ILE A 101 -6.34 5.34 -9.66
CA ILE A 101 -6.92 4.65 -8.49
C ILE A 101 -6.61 5.52 -7.27
N THR A 102 -7.63 5.86 -6.51
CA THR A 102 -7.49 6.68 -5.31
C THR A 102 -7.78 5.85 -4.05
N LEU A 103 -6.83 5.79 -3.14
CA LEU A 103 -7.01 5.30 -1.78
C LEU A 103 -7.02 6.52 -0.85
N ARG A 104 -8.13 6.76 -0.15
CA ARG A 104 -8.26 7.95 0.68
C ARG A 104 -9.16 7.75 1.89
N ASN A 105 -9.01 8.63 2.86
CA ASN A 105 -9.97 8.73 3.96
C ASN A 105 -11.37 9.11 3.46
N TYR A 106 -12.41 8.58 4.10
CA TYR A 106 -13.77 9.10 3.91
C TYR A 106 -13.85 10.54 4.45
N PRO A 107 -14.57 11.46 3.79
CA PRO A 107 -14.64 12.85 4.23
C PRO A 107 -15.00 13.00 5.70
N GLY A 108 -14.17 13.72 6.46
CA GLY A 108 -14.32 13.93 7.90
C GLY A 108 -13.79 12.80 8.79
N HIS A 109 -13.24 11.74 8.23
CA HIS A 109 -12.64 10.62 8.95
C HIS A 109 -11.11 10.69 8.95
N THR A 110 -10.47 10.07 9.94
CA THR A 110 -9.02 10.02 10.12
C THR A 110 -8.57 8.57 10.39
N PRO A 111 -8.64 7.70 9.38
CA PRO A 111 -8.23 6.30 9.55
C PRO A 111 -6.74 6.21 9.86
N LYS A 112 -6.39 5.33 10.82
CA LYS A 112 -5.02 5.03 11.20
C LYS A 112 -4.59 3.70 10.60
N ILE A 113 -3.44 3.68 9.96
CA ILE A 113 -2.73 2.48 9.52
C ILE A 113 -1.56 2.28 10.48
N GLN A 114 -1.60 1.21 11.26
CA GLN A 114 -0.60 0.91 12.28
C GLN A 114 0.08 -0.43 11.96
N PHE A 115 1.40 -0.43 11.85
CA PHE A 115 2.15 -1.61 11.45
C PHE A 115 3.32 -1.91 12.37
N ASP A 116 3.61 -3.18 12.53
CA ASP A 116 4.83 -3.70 13.17
C ASP A 116 5.61 -4.66 12.26
N GLY A 117 5.27 -4.65 10.99
CA GLY A 117 5.87 -5.48 9.95
C GLY A 117 6.69 -4.66 8.95
N ARG A 118 6.65 -5.09 7.69
CA ARG A 118 7.44 -4.52 6.58
C ARG A 118 7.01 -3.11 6.19
N GLY A 119 5.79 -2.72 6.52
CA GLY A 119 5.34 -1.36 6.29
C GLY A 119 3.83 -1.14 6.35
N GLY A 120 3.43 0.12 6.33
CA GLY A 120 2.03 0.53 6.33
C GLY A 120 1.38 0.31 4.97
N ILE A 121 1.74 1.12 3.98
CA ILE A 121 1.19 1.05 2.62
C ILE A 121 2.31 0.75 1.63
N VAL A 122 2.19 -0.34 0.87
CA VAL A 122 3.06 -0.63 -0.26
C VAL A 122 2.29 -0.50 -1.57
N ILE A 123 2.90 0.21 -2.52
CA ILE A 123 2.52 0.17 -3.93
C ILE A 123 3.38 -0.90 -4.57
N SER A 124 2.76 -2.00 -5.02
CA SER A 124 3.47 -3.15 -5.60
C SER A 124 4.28 -2.78 -6.83
N ASN A 125 5.24 -3.62 -7.17
CA ASN A 125 6.19 -3.37 -8.26
C ASN A 125 5.51 -2.95 -9.57
N ASN A 126 6.00 -1.86 -10.16
CA ASN A 126 5.54 -1.32 -11.44
C ASN A 126 4.05 -0.87 -11.48
N MET A 127 3.44 -0.59 -10.34
CA MET A 127 2.09 -0.01 -10.32
C MET A 127 2.16 1.51 -10.51
N ASN A 128 1.18 2.06 -11.24
CA ASN A 128 1.19 3.45 -11.73
C ASN A 128 -0.19 4.09 -11.63
N TYR A 129 -0.24 5.43 -11.70
CA TYR A 129 -1.49 6.21 -11.63
C TYR A 129 -2.27 5.95 -10.35
N ILE A 130 -1.64 6.23 -9.21
CA ILE A 130 -2.19 5.99 -7.88
C ILE A 130 -2.14 7.27 -7.04
N ILE A 131 -3.19 7.50 -6.26
CA ILE A 131 -3.26 8.57 -5.25
C ILE A 131 -3.45 7.89 -3.89
N VAL A 132 -2.64 8.29 -2.89
CA VAL A 132 -2.80 7.92 -1.49
C VAL A 132 -2.90 9.19 -0.65
N GLU A 133 -4.03 9.40 0.03
CA GLU A 133 -4.26 10.63 0.79
C GLU A 133 -5.11 10.46 2.05
N GLY A 134 -4.81 11.27 3.08
CA GLY A 134 -5.66 11.44 4.25
C GLY A 134 -5.53 10.37 5.33
N PHE A 135 -4.40 9.69 5.42
CA PHE A 135 -4.13 8.65 6.43
C PHE A 135 -3.17 9.15 7.52
N GLU A 136 -3.37 8.64 8.74
CA GLU A 136 -2.32 8.55 9.73
C GLU A 136 -1.64 7.18 9.56
N VAL A 137 -0.30 7.16 9.42
CA VAL A 137 0.49 5.92 9.25
C VAL A 137 1.54 5.88 10.32
N GLU A 138 1.43 4.93 11.23
CA GLU A 138 2.26 4.77 12.42
C GLU A 138 3.03 3.45 12.37
N GLY A 139 4.33 3.55 12.58
CA GLY A 139 5.22 2.39 12.72
C GLY A 139 5.60 2.13 14.18
N PRO A 140 6.45 1.11 14.44
CA PRO A 140 6.77 0.64 15.78
C PRO A 140 8.00 1.32 16.41
N ALA A 141 8.51 2.44 15.88
CA ALA A 141 9.80 3.01 16.32
C ALA A 141 9.82 3.41 17.80
N GLN A 142 8.65 3.68 18.41
CA GLN A 142 8.56 4.01 19.84
C GLN A 142 8.81 2.80 20.75
N ASP A 143 8.66 1.59 20.23
CA ASP A 143 8.87 0.33 20.95
C ASP A 143 10.33 -0.16 20.85
N ILE A 144 11.18 0.57 20.12
CA ILE A 144 12.59 0.23 19.91
C ILE A 144 13.47 1.13 20.77
N ASP A 145 14.20 0.53 21.69
CA ASP A 145 15.26 1.24 22.41
C ASP A 145 16.62 1.14 21.70
N TYR A 146 17.62 1.84 22.25
CA TYR A 146 18.97 1.87 21.67
C TYR A 146 19.62 0.48 21.65
N ASP A 147 19.52 -0.27 22.74
CA ASP A 147 20.18 -1.57 22.88
C ASP A 147 19.62 -2.58 21.86
N MET A 148 18.31 -2.55 21.63
CA MET A 148 17.64 -3.36 20.59
C MET A 148 18.13 -2.98 19.19
N ALA A 149 18.20 -1.69 18.87
CA ALA A 149 18.67 -1.23 17.57
C ALA A 149 20.16 -1.55 17.34
N GLU A 150 20.99 -1.46 18.39
CA GLU A 150 22.41 -1.82 18.33
C GLU A 150 22.58 -3.33 18.12
N ALA A 151 21.81 -4.17 18.81
CA ALA A 151 21.84 -5.61 18.64
C ALA A 151 21.47 -6.02 17.21
N ASP A 152 20.41 -5.43 16.64
CA ASP A 152 20.02 -5.64 15.25
C ASP A 152 21.12 -5.23 14.27
N ARG A 153 21.76 -4.09 14.50
CA ARG A 153 22.87 -3.62 13.67
C ARG A 153 24.05 -4.57 13.71
N ASN A 154 24.45 -5.01 14.92
CA ASN A 154 25.60 -5.90 15.08
C ASN A 154 25.33 -7.25 14.41
N TYR A 155 24.14 -7.81 14.58
CA TYR A 155 23.73 -9.03 13.89
C TYR A 155 23.80 -8.90 12.36
N LYS A 156 23.36 -7.76 11.79
CA LYS A 156 23.48 -7.51 10.34
C LYS A 156 24.93 -7.46 9.86
N ILE A 157 25.86 -6.90 10.68
CA ILE A 157 27.27 -6.86 10.34
C ILE A 157 27.82 -8.29 10.33
N GLU A 158 27.55 -9.08 11.34
CA GLU A 158 27.98 -10.48 11.43
C GLU A 158 27.48 -11.31 10.24
N MET A 159 26.18 -11.15 9.87
CA MET A 159 25.61 -11.85 8.73
C MET A 159 26.19 -11.39 7.39
N ALA A 160 26.57 -10.14 7.25
CA ALA A 160 27.18 -9.61 6.02
C ALA A 160 28.64 -10.07 5.82
N GLU A 161 29.31 -10.50 6.90
CA GLU A 161 30.67 -11.05 6.85
C GLU A 161 30.70 -12.57 6.57
N ASP A 162 29.56 -13.23 6.73
CA ASP A 162 29.42 -14.66 6.41
C ASP A 162 29.02 -14.84 4.94
N GLU A 163 30.00 -15.07 4.07
CA GLU A 163 29.80 -15.25 2.62
C GLU A 163 28.95 -16.49 2.27
N ASP A 164 28.70 -17.40 3.22
CA ASP A 164 27.98 -18.65 3.02
C ASP A 164 26.53 -18.58 3.53
N ASP A 165 26.12 -17.44 4.13
CA ASP A 165 24.78 -17.26 4.63
C ASP A 165 23.78 -16.83 3.54
N SER A 166 23.12 -17.83 2.95
CA SER A 166 21.97 -17.64 2.07
C SER A 166 20.68 -17.31 2.83
N THR A 167 20.71 -17.15 4.15
CA THR A 167 19.52 -16.83 4.93
C THR A 167 19.10 -15.40 4.63
N ASN A 168 17.89 -15.26 4.14
CA ASN A 168 17.29 -13.98 3.81
C ASN A 168 16.94 -13.29 5.14
N TYR A 169 17.91 -12.52 5.67
CA TYR A 169 17.74 -11.75 6.88
C TYR A 169 16.68 -10.68 6.70
N ASP A 170 15.47 -10.94 7.13
CA ASP A 170 14.36 -10.01 7.06
C ASP A 170 14.11 -9.32 8.41
N HIS A 171 14.70 -8.15 8.55
CA HIS A 171 14.49 -7.25 9.68
C HIS A 171 13.36 -6.26 9.41
N SER A 172 12.23 -6.76 8.98
CA SER A 172 11.09 -5.93 8.62
C SER A 172 10.66 -5.00 9.75
N TYR A 173 10.73 -5.45 11.00
CA TYR A 173 10.42 -4.63 12.17
C TYR A 173 11.30 -3.38 12.25
N PHE A 174 12.62 -3.54 12.14
CA PHE A 174 13.58 -2.44 12.21
C PHE A 174 13.74 -1.65 10.89
N GLY A 175 13.15 -2.08 9.83
CA GLY A 175 13.25 -1.46 8.51
C GLY A 175 11.90 -1.11 7.88
N GLY A 176 10.82 -1.25 8.63
CA GLY A 176 9.46 -1.01 8.16
C GLY A 176 9.24 0.42 7.69
N LYS A 177 8.59 0.58 6.54
CA LYS A 177 8.38 1.86 5.87
C LYS A 177 6.92 2.29 5.97
N GLY A 178 6.67 3.60 6.07
CA GLY A 178 5.31 4.12 6.14
C GLY A 178 4.55 3.91 4.84
N ILE A 179 4.87 4.69 3.82
CA ILE A 179 4.28 4.60 2.47
C ILE A 179 5.41 4.43 1.46
N TRP A 180 5.40 3.38 0.67
CA TRP A 180 6.52 3.17 -0.24
C TRP A 180 6.15 2.46 -1.53
N GLY A 181 6.90 2.75 -2.61
CA GLY A 181 6.93 1.97 -3.83
C GLY A 181 7.78 0.72 -3.64
N GLY A 182 7.24 -0.44 -3.98
CA GLY A 182 7.98 -1.68 -4.01
C GLY A 182 9.16 -1.64 -4.99
N TYR A 183 9.76 -2.77 -5.23
CA TYR A 183 10.83 -2.87 -6.23
C TYR A 183 10.26 -2.66 -7.63
N GLY A 184 10.96 -1.88 -8.47
CA GLY A 184 10.57 -1.59 -9.83
C GLY A 184 10.21 -0.12 -10.07
N ALA A 185 9.97 0.23 -11.32
CA ALA A 185 9.67 1.60 -11.71
C ALA A 185 8.19 1.93 -11.48
N HIS A 186 7.95 3.05 -10.80
CA HIS A 186 6.62 3.62 -10.65
C HIS A 186 6.55 4.96 -11.37
N HIS A 187 5.38 5.33 -11.86
CA HIS A 187 5.17 6.67 -12.41
C HIS A 187 3.76 7.19 -12.14
N ASN A 188 3.62 8.52 -12.09
CA ASN A 188 2.33 9.18 -11.82
C ASN A 188 1.72 8.72 -10.49
N ILE A 189 2.49 8.87 -9.41
CA ILE A 189 2.05 8.58 -8.03
C ILE A 189 1.89 9.91 -7.28
N ILE A 190 0.81 10.04 -6.52
CA ILE A 190 0.54 11.20 -5.66
C ILE A 190 0.36 10.73 -4.23
N ILE A 191 1.20 11.22 -3.34
CA ILE A 191 1.13 10.96 -1.89
C ILE A 191 0.92 12.30 -1.20
N ARG A 192 -0.26 12.53 -0.62
CA ARG A 192 -0.57 13.83 -0.04
C ARG A 192 -1.48 13.79 1.17
N ASN A 193 -1.40 14.84 1.99
CA ASN A 193 -2.26 15.05 3.16
C ASN A 193 -2.24 13.88 4.15
N ASN A 194 -1.13 13.14 4.24
CA ASN A 194 -0.94 12.06 5.21
C ASN A 194 -0.11 12.54 6.40
N ILE A 195 -0.27 11.89 7.54
CA ILE A 195 0.61 12.00 8.70
C ILE A 195 1.35 10.66 8.79
N VAL A 196 2.68 10.68 8.64
CA VAL A 196 3.49 9.45 8.67
C VAL A 196 4.54 9.59 9.75
N HIS A 197 4.54 8.69 10.72
CA HIS A 197 5.42 8.85 11.88
C HIS A 197 5.82 7.51 12.52
N ASP A 198 6.82 7.62 13.39
CA ASP A 198 7.35 6.51 14.19
C ASP A 198 7.74 5.30 13.33
N THR A 199 8.23 5.55 12.12
CA THR A 199 8.69 4.49 11.20
C THR A 199 10.14 4.15 11.45
N CYS A 200 10.47 2.86 11.52
CA CYS A 200 11.86 2.42 11.69
C CYS A 200 12.69 2.65 10.43
N GLY A 201 12.09 2.49 9.27
CA GLY A 201 12.67 2.87 7.98
C GLY A 201 12.15 4.22 7.49
N SER A 202 12.17 4.43 6.21
CA SER A 202 11.70 5.68 5.58
C SER A 202 10.20 5.90 5.77
N ALA A 203 9.79 7.12 6.09
CA ALA A 203 8.37 7.47 6.14
C ALA A 203 7.70 7.33 4.78
N ILE A 204 8.29 7.95 3.75
CA ILE A 204 7.82 7.86 2.36
C ILE A 204 9.04 7.57 1.49
N ARG A 205 8.97 6.53 0.64
CA ARG A 205 10.09 6.11 -0.20
C ARG A 205 9.65 5.63 -1.57
N PHE A 206 10.28 6.15 -2.61
CA PHE A 206 10.19 5.65 -3.99
C PHE A 206 11.60 5.59 -4.57
N ASN A 207 11.94 4.47 -5.21
CA ASN A 207 13.18 4.27 -5.94
C ASN A 207 12.87 4.07 -7.41
N ASP A 208 13.81 4.39 -8.29
CA ASP A 208 13.75 4.14 -9.74
C ASP A 208 12.42 4.55 -10.38
N SER A 209 11.85 5.67 -9.90
CA SER A 209 10.49 6.12 -10.21
C SER A 209 10.51 7.53 -10.74
N ASP A 210 9.49 7.90 -11.53
CA ASP A 210 9.32 9.23 -12.08
C ASP A 210 7.91 9.80 -11.87
N HIS A 211 7.73 11.11 -12.06
CA HIS A 211 6.44 11.80 -11.88
C HIS A 211 5.79 11.50 -10.52
N ILE A 212 6.59 11.49 -9.46
CA ILE A 212 6.13 11.29 -8.09
C ILE A 212 5.87 12.65 -7.45
N LEU A 213 4.63 12.90 -7.02
CA LEU A 213 4.24 14.11 -6.27
C LEU A 213 4.04 13.75 -4.80
N ILE A 214 4.86 14.33 -3.92
CA ILE A 214 4.72 14.22 -2.48
C ILE A 214 4.47 15.61 -1.93
N GLU A 215 3.25 15.87 -1.43
CA GLU A 215 2.85 17.20 -1.01
C GLU A 215 1.97 17.20 0.24
N ASN A 216 2.10 18.24 1.07
CA ASN A 216 1.25 18.47 2.24
C ASN A 216 1.20 17.29 3.24
N ASN A 217 2.24 16.46 3.30
CA ASN A 217 2.36 15.42 4.31
C ASN A 217 3.08 15.96 5.55
N ILE A 218 2.73 15.44 6.72
CA ILE A 218 3.43 15.66 7.96
C ILE A 218 4.25 14.41 8.25
N VAL A 219 5.56 14.56 8.40
CA VAL A 219 6.48 13.44 8.68
C VAL A 219 7.30 13.76 9.92
N TYR A 220 7.36 12.84 10.89
CA TYR A 220 8.20 12.98 12.07
C TYR A 220 8.58 11.60 12.65
N ASN A 221 9.66 11.57 13.46
CA ASN A 221 10.18 10.38 14.13
C ASN A 221 10.40 9.19 13.17
N SER A 222 10.89 9.46 11.97
CA SER A 222 11.25 8.42 11.01
C SER A 222 12.74 8.12 11.04
N ASN A 223 13.13 6.87 10.76
CA ASN A 223 14.52 6.38 10.89
C ASN A 223 15.09 6.54 12.30
N TRP A 224 14.25 6.43 13.30
CA TRP A 224 14.63 6.57 14.70
C TRP A 224 15.16 5.23 15.24
N TRP A 225 16.34 5.23 15.85
CA TRP A 225 16.97 4.03 16.40
C TRP A 225 16.90 2.81 15.46
N THR A 226 17.29 2.94 14.23
CA THR A 226 17.25 1.87 13.26
C THR A 226 18.62 1.57 12.67
N SER A 227 18.92 0.28 12.53
CA SER A 227 20.09 -0.17 11.78
C SER A 227 19.94 0.02 10.27
N SER A 228 18.72 0.24 9.81
CA SER A 228 18.36 0.41 8.40
C SER A 228 18.23 1.85 7.97
N ALA A 229 18.74 2.81 8.74
CA ALA A 229 18.72 4.23 8.37
C ALA A 229 19.33 4.44 6.99
N SER A 230 18.53 4.27 5.99
CA SER A 230 18.84 4.68 4.63
C SER A 230 18.05 5.94 4.35
N SER A 231 18.76 7.06 4.26
CA SER A 231 18.31 8.36 3.75
C SER A 231 16.81 8.67 3.86
N ALA A 232 16.51 9.65 4.69
CA ALA A 232 15.22 10.33 4.66
C ALA A 232 14.97 10.91 3.27
#